data_68943d5deb786739ffe2fa15cf499103
#
_entry.id   68943d5deb786739ffe2fa15cf499103
#
_cell.length_a   1.000
_cell.length_b   1.000
_cell.length_c   1.000
_cell.angle_alpha   90.00
_cell.angle_beta   90.00
_cell.angle_gamma   90.00
#
_symmetry.space_group_name_H-M   'P 1'
#
loop_
_entity.id
_entity.type
_entity.pdbx_description
1 polymer ?
#
loop_
_entity_poly.entity_id
_entity_poly.type
_entity_poly.pdbx_seq_one_letter_code
_entity_poly.pdbx_strand_id
1 'polypeptide(L)'
;MNSYPNDSTNRHVLSRGQNKVDDNSELNTLCSLEILSDKDSKGKERDWKGKKKRSLLMAAHHAEIDELFKKAERMYDCGNYLVFKMADGRLKLYQAYFCKARLCPLCNWRRSLKIAFQNKKIIQAVNEREKVKWVFLTLTVRNVEGENLKDTMDQMTKAWNRFAGYAKFKKSVKGYFRAMEVTRNWDKESEWYGTYHPHFHVLLAVPNSYFQAKYYLSQVEWTDMWQRAMKLDYTPIVH
;
A
#
# COMPACT_ATOMS: atom_id res chain seq x y z
N MET A 1 -29.36 -11.17 -14.51
CA MET A 1 -29.80 -12.38 -13.80
C MET A 1 -28.92 -13.53 -14.28
N ASN A 2 -27.88 -13.87 -13.56
CA ASN A 2 -27.07 -15.07 -13.78
C ASN A 2 -26.94 -15.79 -12.45
N SER A 3 -27.72 -16.83 -12.33
CA SER A 3 -27.73 -17.80 -11.22
C SER A 3 -26.48 -18.69 -11.30
N TYR A 4 -25.68 -18.72 -10.25
CA TYR A 4 -24.60 -19.70 -10.08
C TYR A 4 -25.15 -20.96 -9.40
N PRO A 5 -24.78 -22.15 -9.85
CA PRO A 5 -25.23 -23.39 -9.23
C PRO A 5 -24.60 -23.59 -7.86
N ASN A 6 -25.46 -24.02 -6.91
CA ASN A 6 -25.08 -24.43 -5.57
C ASN A 6 -24.43 -25.83 -5.64
N ASP A 7 -23.12 -25.89 -5.50
CA ASP A 7 -22.45 -27.19 -5.30
C ASP A 7 -22.01 -27.32 -3.84
N SER A 8 -22.68 -28.28 -3.17
CA SER A 8 -22.65 -28.50 -1.72
C SER A 8 -21.67 -29.60 -1.29
N THR A 9 -20.47 -29.67 -1.85
CA THR A 9 -19.50 -30.69 -1.44
C THR A 9 -18.17 -30.08 -1.00
N ASN A 10 -17.80 -30.42 0.25
CA ASN A 10 -16.53 -30.21 0.97
C ASN A 10 -16.15 -28.77 1.36
N ARG A 11 -16.82 -28.30 2.42
CA ARG A 11 -16.36 -27.13 3.20
C ARG A 11 -15.58 -27.60 4.43
N HIS A 12 -14.28 -27.42 4.44
CA HIS A 12 -13.55 -27.39 5.71
C HIS A 12 -13.70 -25.98 6.31
N VAL A 13 -14.64 -25.87 7.25
CA VAL A 13 -14.86 -24.65 8.04
C VAL A 13 -14.05 -24.78 9.31
N LEU A 14 -13.03 -23.96 9.47
CA LEU A 14 -12.42 -23.74 10.79
C LEU A 14 -13.34 -22.78 11.56
N SER A 15 -14.26 -23.34 12.34
CA SER A 15 -15.19 -22.58 13.17
C SER A 15 -14.51 -22.09 14.45
N ARG A 16 -14.92 -20.91 14.87
CA ARG A 16 -14.60 -20.34 16.18
C ARG A 16 -15.22 -21.20 17.26
N GLY A 17 -14.43 -21.95 18.04
CA GLY A 17 -14.91 -22.68 19.20
C GLY A 17 -15.39 -21.71 20.28
N GLN A 18 -16.68 -21.73 20.59
CA GLN A 18 -17.20 -21.22 21.85
C GLN A 18 -16.90 -22.29 22.92
N ASN A 19 -15.91 -22.03 23.75
CA ASN A 19 -15.61 -22.92 24.87
C ASN A 19 -16.36 -22.49 26.11
N LYS A 20 -17.31 -23.36 26.56
CA LYS A 20 -17.58 -23.52 27.98
C LYS A 20 -16.43 -24.31 28.56
N VAL A 21 -15.85 -23.80 29.64
CA VAL A 21 -14.74 -24.40 30.36
C VAL A 21 -15.31 -25.49 31.25
N ASP A 22 -14.89 -26.74 31.03
CA ASP A 22 -14.83 -27.78 32.03
C ASP A 22 -13.71 -28.76 31.67
N ASP A 23 -12.82 -28.89 32.65
CA ASP A 23 -11.84 -29.96 32.94
C ASP A 23 -10.49 -29.98 32.17
N ASN A 24 -9.45 -30.05 33.01
CA ASN A 24 -8.02 -29.88 32.74
C ASN A 24 -7.31 -31.01 31.95
N SER A 25 -8.02 -31.98 31.39
CA SER A 25 -7.42 -33.11 30.65
C SER A 25 -7.52 -32.94 29.09
N GLU A 26 -8.34 -32.06 28.60
CA GLU A 26 -8.51 -31.83 27.17
C GLU A 26 -7.67 -30.66 26.60
N LEU A 27 -6.95 -29.91 27.43
CA LEU A 27 -6.16 -28.75 27.00
C LEU A 27 -4.96 -29.12 26.12
N ASN A 28 -4.53 -30.37 26.09
CA ASN A 28 -3.39 -30.81 25.27
C ASN A 28 -3.79 -31.31 23.86
N THR A 29 -5.08 -31.42 23.55
CA THR A 29 -5.58 -31.79 22.20
C THR A 29 -6.15 -30.60 21.44
N LEU A 30 -6.28 -29.44 22.10
CA LEU A 30 -6.78 -28.22 21.50
C LEU A 30 -5.64 -27.43 20.90
N CYS A 31 -5.65 -27.45 19.59
CA CYS A 31 -5.04 -26.44 18.78
C CYS A 31 -3.59 -26.66 18.38
N SER A 32 -3.37 -27.58 17.50
CA SER A 32 -2.44 -27.29 16.40
C SER A 32 -3.08 -26.19 15.56
N LEU A 33 -3.04 -24.94 16.05
CA LEU A 33 -3.35 -23.78 15.22
C LEU A 33 -2.33 -23.80 14.09
N GLU A 34 -2.71 -24.37 12.94
CA GLU A 34 -1.89 -24.28 11.76
C GLU A 34 -1.70 -22.81 11.45
N ILE A 35 -0.50 -22.31 11.74
CA ILE A 35 -0.11 -20.96 11.33
C ILE A 35 -0.11 -20.97 9.81
N LEU A 36 -0.96 -20.16 9.20
CA LEU A 36 -1.02 -20.02 7.75
C LEU A 36 0.38 -19.71 7.22
N SER A 37 0.95 -20.69 6.54
CA SER A 37 2.22 -20.58 5.83
C SER A 37 1.94 -20.44 4.35
N ASP A 38 2.48 -19.40 3.73
CA ASP A 38 2.32 -19.11 2.30
C ASP A 38 3.62 -18.52 1.78
N LYS A 39 4.04 -18.93 0.61
CA LYS A 39 5.26 -18.46 -0.04
C LYS A 39 4.94 -17.58 -1.24
N ASP A 40 5.78 -16.60 -1.48
CA ASP A 40 5.72 -15.79 -2.69
C ASP A 40 6.29 -16.56 -3.91
N SER A 41 6.27 -15.93 -5.08
CA SER A 41 6.80 -16.54 -6.32
C SER A 41 8.32 -16.81 -6.29
N LYS A 42 9.03 -16.26 -5.29
CA LYS A 42 10.47 -16.47 -5.07
C LYS A 42 10.74 -17.47 -3.94
N GLY A 43 9.70 -18.13 -3.40
CA GLY A 43 9.82 -19.11 -2.32
C GLY A 43 9.99 -18.51 -0.92
N LYS A 44 9.93 -17.18 -0.77
CA LYS A 44 10.02 -16.51 0.53
C LYS A 44 8.69 -16.59 1.26
N GLU A 45 8.72 -16.97 2.54
CA GLU A 45 7.53 -16.98 3.38
C GLU A 45 6.93 -15.58 3.55
N ARG A 46 5.60 -15.52 3.49
CA ARG A 46 4.86 -14.30 3.73
C ARG A 46 4.57 -14.13 5.21
N ASP A 47 4.93 -12.97 5.75
CA ASP A 47 4.79 -12.62 7.17
C ASP A 47 3.32 -12.33 7.56
N TRP A 48 2.45 -13.34 7.51
CA TRP A 48 1.05 -13.21 7.93
C TRP A 48 0.93 -12.91 9.42
N LYS A 49 1.70 -13.62 10.25
CA LYS A 49 1.72 -13.45 11.71
C LYS A 49 2.14 -12.04 12.10
N GLY A 50 3.24 -11.53 11.55
CA GLY A 50 3.70 -10.18 11.84
C GLY A 50 2.75 -9.10 11.34
N LYS A 51 2.12 -9.30 10.17
CA LYS A 51 1.08 -8.37 9.67
C LYS A 51 -0.14 -8.35 10.58
N LYS A 52 -0.59 -9.51 11.07
CA LYS A 52 -1.70 -9.58 12.03
C LYS A 52 -1.34 -8.90 13.35
N LYS A 53 -0.16 -9.18 13.93
CA LYS A 53 0.31 -8.53 15.15
C LYS A 53 0.28 -7.01 15.02
N ARG A 54 0.80 -6.46 13.93
CA ARG A 54 0.78 -5.01 13.66
C ARG A 54 -0.63 -4.47 13.46
N SER A 55 -1.56 -5.27 12.89
CA SER A 55 -2.97 -4.88 12.77
C SER A 55 -3.67 -4.79 14.11
N LEU A 56 -3.36 -5.69 15.05
CA LEU A 56 -3.89 -5.67 16.41
C LEU A 56 -3.37 -4.44 17.18
N LEU A 57 -2.08 -4.14 17.05
CA LEU A 57 -1.48 -2.93 17.64
C LEU A 57 -2.15 -1.66 17.10
N MET A 58 -2.35 -1.58 15.79
CA MET A 58 -3.04 -0.44 15.16
C MET A 58 -4.51 -0.36 15.59
N ALA A 59 -5.18 -1.50 15.81
CA ALA A 59 -6.54 -1.52 16.35
C ALA A 59 -6.58 -0.96 17.77
N ALA A 60 -5.61 -1.31 18.64
CA ALA A 60 -5.51 -0.76 19.98
C ALA A 60 -5.38 0.77 19.97
N HIS A 61 -4.46 1.32 19.16
CA HIS A 61 -4.33 2.78 19.01
C HIS A 61 -5.59 3.47 18.45
N HIS A 62 -6.34 2.80 17.57
CA HIS A 62 -7.59 3.33 17.07
C HIS A 62 -8.70 3.32 18.13
N ALA A 63 -8.66 2.36 19.07
CA ALA A 63 -9.64 2.26 20.16
C ALA A 63 -9.52 3.38 21.20
N GLU A 64 -8.37 4.06 21.26
CA GLU A 64 -8.11 5.23 22.12
C GLU A 64 -8.80 6.50 21.60
N ILE A 65 -9.38 6.46 20.39
CA ILE A 65 -10.02 7.60 19.73
C ILE A 65 -11.47 7.24 19.42
N ASP A 66 -12.43 7.90 20.03
CA ASP A 66 -13.86 7.57 19.94
C ASP A 66 -14.37 7.48 18.50
N GLU A 67 -13.98 8.43 17.63
CA GLU A 67 -14.40 8.45 16.23
C GLU A 67 -13.83 7.27 15.41
N LEU A 68 -12.80 6.62 15.93
CA LEU A 68 -12.14 5.49 15.28
C LEU A 68 -12.52 4.14 15.89
N PHE A 69 -13.29 4.10 16.99
CA PHE A 69 -13.61 2.88 17.72
C PHE A 69 -14.23 1.79 16.83
N LYS A 70 -15.23 2.10 16.02
CA LYS A 70 -15.82 1.16 15.05
C LYS A 70 -14.82 0.64 14.00
N LYS A 71 -13.79 1.43 13.69
CA LYS A 71 -12.70 0.97 12.80
C LYS A 71 -11.74 0.06 13.55
N ALA A 72 -11.50 0.32 14.84
CA ALA A 72 -10.70 -0.53 15.72
C ALA A 72 -11.28 -1.94 15.80
N GLU A 73 -12.58 -2.07 16.11
CA GLU A 73 -13.28 -3.37 16.17
C GLU A 73 -13.13 -4.16 14.86
N ARG A 74 -13.41 -3.51 13.73
CA ARG A 74 -13.25 -4.15 12.42
C ARG A 74 -11.82 -4.54 12.11
N MET A 75 -10.84 -3.79 12.61
CA MET A 75 -9.43 -4.06 12.41
C MET A 75 -8.94 -5.19 13.30
N TYR A 76 -9.48 -5.29 14.52
CA TYR A 76 -9.23 -6.39 15.45
C TYR A 76 -9.61 -7.74 14.82
N ASP A 77 -10.78 -7.83 14.19
CA ASP A 77 -11.27 -9.05 13.53
C ASP A 77 -10.66 -9.29 12.14
N CYS A 78 -9.85 -8.35 11.65
CA CYS A 78 -9.29 -8.45 10.31
C CYS A 78 -8.42 -9.69 10.11
N GLY A 79 -8.84 -10.57 9.18
CA GLY A 79 -8.11 -11.79 8.85
C GLY A 79 -8.26 -12.93 9.87
N ASN A 80 -9.20 -12.84 10.81
CA ASN A 80 -9.51 -13.94 11.74
C ASN A 80 -10.23 -15.10 11.06
N TYR A 81 -10.90 -14.85 9.95
CA TYR A 81 -11.66 -15.83 9.22
C TYR A 81 -11.19 -15.91 7.76
N LEU A 82 -10.69 -17.08 7.37
CA LEU A 82 -10.21 -17.38 6.03
C LEU A 82 -10.77 -18.72 5.58
N VAL A 83 -11.38 -18.75 4.39
CA VAL A 83 -11.84 -19.97 3.75
C VAL A 83 -11.05 -20.20 2.48
N PHE A 84 -10.51 -21.39 2.34
CA PHE A 84 -9.81 -21.81 1.14
C PHE A 84 -10.63 -22.85 0.39
N LYS A 85 -10.53 -22.84 -0.92
CA LYS A 85 -11.02 -23.90 -1.82
C LYS A 85 -9.87 -24.54 -2.55
N MET A 86 -9.94 -25.82 -2.72
CA MET A 86 -9.04 -26.53 -3.65
C MET A 86 -9.49 -26.23 -5.08
N ALA A 87 -8.56 -25.71 -5.90
CA ALA A 87 -8.78 -25.48 -7.32
C ALA A 87 -7.48 -25.79 -8.07
N ASP A 88 -7.54 -26.66 -9.06
CA ASP A 88 -6.40 -27.08 -9.87
C ASP A 88 -5.23 -27.62 -9.00
N GLY A 89 -5.53 -28.42 -7.98
CA GLY A 89 -4.53 -28.97 -7.05
C GLY A 89 -3.86 -27.96 -6.12
N ARG A 90 -4.40 -26.73 -6.01
CA ARG A 90 -3.86 -25.65 -5.15
C ARG A 90 -4.95 -25.04 -4.29
N LEU A 91 -4.59 -24.73 -3.04
CA LEU A 91 -5.46 -23.95 -2.15
C LEU A 91 -5.52 -22.51 -2.64
N LYS A 92 -6.73 -22.06 -2.98
CA LYS A 92 -7.02 -20.66 -3.31
C LYS A 92 -7.91 -20.05 -2.22
N LEU A 93 -7.55 -18.85 -1.74
CA LEU A 93 -8.39 -18.11 -0.80
C LEU A 93 -9.73 -17.78 -1.47
N TYR A 94 -10.81 -18.33 -0.91
CA TYR A 94 -12.18 -18.17 -1.43
C TYR A 94 -12.91 -17.04 -0.72
N GLN A 95 -12.91 -17.05 0.61
CA GLN A 95 -13.58 -16.06 1.44
C GLN A 95 -12.69 -15.62 2.59
N ALA A 96 -12.77 -14.35 2.95
CA ALA A 96 -12.03 -13.80 4.07
C ALA A 96 -12.72 -12.56 4.62
N TYR A 97 -12.63 -12.36 5.91
CA TYR A 97 -13.02 -11.12 6.54
C TYR A 97 -11.82 -10.17 6.61
N PHE A 98 -11.83 -9.14 5.78
CA PHE A 98 -10.82 -8.08 5.80
C PHE A 98 -11.50 -6.73 6.06
N CYS A 99 -11.01 -5.97 7.04
CA CYS A 99 -11.59 -4.69 7.47
C CYS A 99 -11.53 -3.58 6.40
N LYS A 100 -10.67 -3.72 5.37
CA LYS A 100 -10.43 -2.76 4.29
C LYS A 100 -9.97 -1.37 4.75
N ALA A 101 -9.68 -1.20 6.05
CA ALA A 101 -9.16 0.06 6.57
C ALA A 101 -7.78 0.37 5.96
N ARG A 102 -7.53 1.65 5.63
CA ARG A 102 -6.28 2.06 4.98
C ARG A 102 -5.07 1.91 5.90
N LEU A 103 -5.24 2.17 7.19
CA LEU A 103 -4.17 2.05 8.18
C LEU A 103 -4.02 0.62 8.74
N CYS A 104 -4.86 -0.33 8.36
CA CYS A 104 -4.66 -1.72 8.74
C CYS A 104 -3.47 -2.32 7.98
N PRO A 105 -2.38 -2.71 8.66
CA PRO A 105 -1.18 -3.26 8.02
C PRO A 105 -1.45 -4.49 7.16
N LEU A 106 -2.33 -5.39 7.60
CA LEU A 106 -2.72 -6.56 6.84
C LEU A 106 -3.46 -6.20 5.54
N CYS A 107 -4.46 -5.32 5.63
CA CYS A 107 -5.21 -4.87 4.46
C CYS A 107 -4.36 -4.03 3.51
N ASN A 108 -3.50 -3.17 4.04
CA ASN A 108 -2.61 -2.34 3.22
C ASN A 108 -1.59 -3.19 2.46
N TRP A 109 -0.97 -4.17 3.13
CA TRP A 109 -0.09 -5.12 2.47
C TRP A 109 -0.79 -5.88 1.33
N ARG A 110 -2.00 -6.42 1.56
CA ARG A 110 -2.77 -7.09 0.50
C ARG A 110 -3.11 -6.15 -0.66
N ARG A 111 -3.44 -4.91 -0.35
CA ARG A 111 -3.70 -3.87 -1.37
C ARG A 111 -2.44 -3.59 -2.19
N SER A 112 -1.26 -3.46 -1.56
CA SER A 112 -0.01 -3.22 -2.27
C SER A 112 0.35 -4.37 -3.22
N LEU A 113 0.14 -5.63 -2.81
CA LEU A 113 0.33 -6.78 -3.70
C LEU A 113 -0.60 -6.75 -4.92
N LYS A 114 -1.88 -6.41 -4.71
CA LYS A 114 -2.86 -6.29 -5.80
C LYS A 114 -2.46 -5.17 -6.77
N ILE A 115 -2.11 -4.00 -6.25
CA ILE A 115 -1.70 -2.84 -7.06
C ILE A 115 -0.41 -3.16 -7.82
N ALA A 116 0.59 -3.77 -7.17
CA ALA A 116 1.84 -4.17 -7.83
C ALA A 116 1.58 -5.13 -8.99
N PHE A 117 0.68 -6.11 -8.81
CA PHE A 117 0.29 -7.03 -9.89
C PHE A 117 -0.42 -6.32 -11.04
N GLN A 118 -1.33 -5.39 -10.74
CA GLN A 118 -2.03 -4.60 -11.76
C GLN A 118 -1.06 -3.70 -12.52
N ASN A 119 -0.17 -2.99 -11.80
CA ASN A 119 0.83 -2.13 -12.42
C ASN A 119 1.79 -2.92 -13.31
N LYS A 120 2.22 -4.11 -12.87
CA LYS A 120 3.06 -4.98 -13.71
C LYS A 120 2.39 -5.33 -15.04
N LYS A 121 1.09 -5.67 -15.03
CA LYS A 121 0.34 -5.94 -16.27
C LYS A 121 0.24 -4.72 -17.17
N ILE A 122 0.01 -3.53 -16.59
CA ILE A 122 -0.07 -2.28 -17.37
C ILE A 122 1.31 -1.95 -17.99
N ILE A 123 2.39 -2.05 -17.19
CA ILE A 123 3.76 -1.84 -17.68
C ILE A 123 4.09 -2.77 -18.84
N GLN A 124 3.74 -4.05 -18.70
CA GLN A 124 3.94 -5.03 -19.75
C GLN A 124 3.15 -4.66 -21.01
N ALA A 125 1.87 -4.36 -20.90
CA ALA A 125 1.02 -3.97 -22.04
C ALA A 125 1.50 -2.69 -22.73
N VAL A 126 2.02 -1.72 -21.95
CA VAL A 126 2.62 -0.49 -22.50
C VAL A 126 3.89 -0.81 -23.27
N ASN A 127 4.78 -1.65 -22.72
CA ASN A 127 6.03 -2.03 -23.36
C ASN A 127 5.81 -2.84 -24.66
N GLU A 128 4.72 -3.60 -24.74
CA GLU A 128 4.32 -4.33 -25.96
C GLU A 128 3.79 -3.42 -27.08
N ARG A 129 3.14 -2.31 -26.69
CA ARG A 129 2.52 -1.37 -27.64
C ARG A 129 3.45 -0.26 -28.08
N GLU A 130 4.31 0.20 -27.17
CA GLU A 130 5.15 1.39 -27.40
C GLU A 130 6.57 1.17 -26.87
N LYS A 131 7.54 1.72 -27.61
CA LYS A 131 8.92 1.77 -27.14
C LYS A 131 9.05 2.92 -26.12
N VAL A 132 8.97 2.58 -24.82
CA VAL A 132 9.14 3.54 -23.73
C VAL A 132 10.31 3.15 -22.83
N LYS A 133 10.83 4.13 -22.10
CA LYS A 133 11.71 3.96 -20.94
C LYS A 133 10.92 4.36 -19.68
N TRP A 134 11.31 3.78 -18.55
CA TRP A 134 10.70 4.09 -17.26
C TRP A 134 11.69 4.88 -16.42
N VAL A 135 11.25 6.01 -15.89
CA VAL A 135 12.02 6.88 -15.00
C VAL A 135 11.32 6.92 -13.65
N PHE A 136 12.08 6.71 -12.59
CA PHE A 136 11.57 6.85 -11.23
C PHE A 136 11.90 8.24 -10.72
N LEU A 137 10.90 8.95 -10.22
CA LEU A 137 11.03 10.30 -9.72
C LEU A 137 10.47 10.36 -8.30
N THR A 138 11.23 10.92 -7.38
CA THR A 138 10.78 11.22 -6.00
C THR A 138 10.66 12.73 -5.83
N LEU A 139 9.47 13.20 -5.44
CA LEU A 139 9.20 14.61 -5.19
C LEU A 139 8.92 14.81 -3.70
N THR A 140 9.76 15.60 -3.05
CA THR A 140 9.68 15.79 -1.60
C THR A 140 9.28 17.22 -1.21
N VAL A 141 8.98 17.40 0.06
CA VAL A 141 8.87 18.67 0.76
C VAL A 141 9.65 18.55 2.08
N ARG A 142 9.88 19.66 2.78
CA ARG A 142 10.46 19.62 4.13
C ARG A 142 9.56 18.81 5.07
N ASN A 143 10.16 18.28 6.13
CA ASN A 143 9.43 17.65 7.20
C ASN A 143 8.42 18.60 7.81
N VAL A 144 7.30 18.07 8.30
CA VAL A 144 6.21 18.84 8.90
C VAL A 144 5.75 18.20 10.20
N GLU A 145 5.23 19.02 11.11
CA GLU A 145 4.55 18.56 12.32
C GLU A 145 3.25 17.82 11.97
N GLY A 146 2.80 16.94 12.87
CA GLY A 146 1.61 16.11 12.64
C GLY A 146 0.34 16.90 12.36
N GLU A 147 0.17 18.04 13.00
CA GLU A 147 -0.96 18.96 12.80
C GLU A 147 -1.01 19.53 11.37
N ASN A 148 0.15 19.79 10.76
CA ASN A 148 0.28 20.35 9.42
C ASN A 148 0.31 19.27 8.31
N LEU A 149 0.38 17.99 8.67
CA LEU A 149 0.57 16.90 7.72
C LEU A 149 -0.58 16.83 6.71
N LYS A 150 -1.82 16.92 7.16
CA LYS A 150 -3.00 16.84 6.28
C LYS A 150 -2.97 17.95 5.23
N ASP A 151 -2.77 19.19 5.67
CA ASP A 151 -2.78 20.36 4.79
C ASP A 151 -1.62 20.31 3.78
N THR A 152 -0.45 19.84 4.21
CA THR A 152 0.70 19.61 3.34
C THR A 152 0.40 18.56 2.26
N MET A 153 -0.21 17.44 2.62
CA MET A 153 -0.61 16.41 1.65
C MET A 153 -1.65 16.91 0.65
N ASP A 154 -2.60 17.73 1.10
CA ASP A 154 -3.61 18.37 0.24
C ASP A 154 -2.95 19.37 -0.73
N GLN A 155 -2.00 20.18 -0.24
CA GLN A 155 -1.21 21.09 -1.07
C GLN A 155 -0.37 20.33 -2.11
N MET A 156 0.30 19.24 -1.71
CA MET A 156 1.06 18.39 -2.63
C MET A 156 0.17 17.81 -3.73
N THR A 157 -1.04 17.38 -3.38
CA THR A 157 -2.00 16.84 -4.37
C THR A 157 -2.43 17.91 -5.37
N LYS A 158 -2.70 19.13 -4.90
CA LYS A 158 -3.01 20.29 -5.77
C LYS A 158 -1.80 20.69 -6.63
N ALA A 159 -0.60 20.65 -6.05
CA ALA A 159 0.65 20.94 -6.75
C ALA A 159 0.94 19.91 -7.85
N TRP A 160 0.67 18.63 -7.60
CA TRP A 160 0.80 17.61 -8.63
C TRP A 160 -0.04 17.92 -9.88
N ASN A 161 -1.27 18.38 -9.71
CA ASN A 161 -2.12 18.73 -10.85
C ASN A 161 -1.51 19.89 -11.67
N ARG A 162 -0.93 20.89 -11.01
CA ARG A 162 -0.19 21.99 -11.68
C ARG A 162 1.07 21.46 -12.39
N PHE A 163 1.85 20.63 -11.70
CA PHE A 163 3.10 20.03 -12.19
C PHE A 163 2.86 19.20 -13.45
N ALA A 164 1.90 18.28 -13.42
CA ALA A 164 1.52 17.47 -14.57
C ALA A 164 0.86 18.29 -15.69
N GLY A 165 0.37 19.48 -15.39
CA GLY A 165 -0.19 20.42 -16.34
C GLY A 165 0.85 21.21 -17.16
N TYR A 166 2.10 21.28 -16.71
CA TYR A 166 3.15 22.04 -17.39
C TYR A 166 3.44 21.49 -18.80
N ALA A 167 3.66 22.41 -19.75
CA ALA A 167 3.93 22.04 -21.13
C ALA A 167 5.16 21.14 -21.27
N LYS A 168 6.22 21.38 -20.49
CA LYS A 168 7.42 20.53 -20.46
C LYS A 168 7.09 19.11 -20.00
N PHE A 169 6.31 18.95 -18.93
CA PHE A 169 5.86 17.63 -18.45
C PHE A 169 5.08 16.88 -19.54
N LYS A 170 4.07 17.52 -20.12
CA LYS A 170 3.21 16.90 -21.16
C LYS A 170 3.98 16.50 -22.41
N LYS A 171 5.05 17.23 -22.77
CA LYS A 171 5.91 16.88 -23.92
C LYS A 171 6.87 15.73 -23.61
N SER A 172 7.27 15.57 -22.34
CA SER A 172 8.29 14.61 -21.92
C SER A 172 7.72 13.28 -21.44
N VAL A 173 6.48 13.28 -20.93
CA VAL A 173 5.87 12.14 -20.23
C VAL A 173 4.65 11.63 -20.98
N LYS A 174 4.65 10.34 -21.32
CA LYS A 174 3.50 9.66 -21.97
C LYS A 174 2.46 9.18 -20.97
N GLY A 175 2.89 8.80 -19.77
CA GLY A 175 2.02 8.33 -18.70
C GLY A 175 2.79 8.17 -17.40
N TYR A 176 2.06 7.95 -16.31
CA TYR A 176 2.68 7.80 -15.00
C TYR A 176 1.84 7.00 -14.02
N PHE A 177 2.53 6.42 -13.03
CA PHE A 177 1.95 5.99 -11.76
C PHE A 177 2.48 6.87 -10.65
N ARG A 178 1.62 7.27 -9.72
CA ARG A 178 2.01 8.09 -8.58
C ARG A 178 1.48 7.49 -7.28
N ALA A 179 2.33 7.40 -6.28
CA ALA A 179 1.98 7.07 -4.91
C ALA A 179 2.45 8.16 -3.96
N MET A 180 1.62 8.50 -2.96
CA MET A 180 2.05 9.33 -1.85
C MET A 180 2.48 8.40 -0.72
N GLU A 181 3.64 8.68 -0.15
CA GLU A 181 4.16 8.04 1.05
C GLU A 181 4.40 9.09 2.12
N VAL A 182 4.23 8.69 3.37
CA VAL A 182 4.54 9.50 4.54
C VAL A 182 5.42 8.68 5.45
N THR A 183 6.62 9.14 5.70
CA THR A 183 7.51 8.57 6.71
C THR A 183 7.53 9.46 7.95
N ARG A 184 7.67 8.86 9.12
CA ARG A 184 7.91 9.58 10.37
C ARG A 184 9.38 9.43 10.76
N ASN A 185 9.99 10.52 11.16
CA ASN A 185 11.37 10.47 11.65
C ASN A 185 11.37 9.96 13.11
N TRP A 186 12.04 8.83 13.33
CA TRP A 186 12.20 8.19 14.63
C TRP A 186 13.63 8.31 15.18
N ASP A 187 14.51 8.96 14.47
CA ASP A 187 15.88 9.22 14.90
C ASP A 187 15.90 10.33 15.94
N LYS A 188 16.15 9.95 17.19
CA LYS A 188 16.14 10.87 18.34
C LYS A 188 17.26 11.90 18.30
N GLU A 189 18.33 11.63 17.56
CA GLU A 189 19.46 12.55 17.36
C GLU A 189 19.20 13.56 16.24
N SER A 190 18.15 13.37 15.47
CA SER A 190 17.76 14.26 14.38
C SER A 190 16.97 15.47 14.90
N GLU A 191 17.29 16.66 14.40
CA GLU A 191 16.50 17.88 14.62
C GLU A 191 15.01 17.72 14.16
N TRP A 192 14.75 16.74 13.28
CA TRP A 192 13.44 16.43 12.73
C TRP A 192 12.75 15.27 13.47
N TYR A 193 13.22 14.89 14.66
CA TYR A 193 12.61 13.82 15.43
C TYR A 193 11.12 14.05 15.66
N GLY A 194 10.33 13.00 15.41
CA GLY A 194 8.88 13.03 15.61
C GLY A 194 8.08 13.63 14.44
N THR A 195 8.74 14.36 13.54
CA THR A 195 8.09 14.99 12.37
C THR A 195 7.80 14.01 11.25
N TYR A 196 7.01 14.44 10.28
CA TYR A 196 6.58 13.65 9.14
C TYR A 196 7.15 14.18 7.84
N HIS A 197 7.56 13.28 6.95
CA HIS A 197 8.09 13.60 5.64
C HIS A 197 7.19 13.03 4.54
N PRO A 198 6.18 13.78 4.07
CA PRO A 198 5.36 13.36 2.94
C PRO A 198 6.12 13.54 1.63
N HIS A 199 6.02 12.55 0.74
CA HIS A 199 6.64 12.61 -0.57
C HIS A 199 5.87 11.80 -1.60
N PHE A 200 6.09 12.10 -2.89
CA PHE A 200 5.58 11.31 -3.99
C PHE A 200 6.67 10.42 -4.58
N HIS A 201 6.33 9.17 -4.76
CA HIS A 201 7.02 8.28 -5.68
C HIS A 201 6.25 8.23 -6.99
N VAL A 202 6.93 8.51 -8.08
CA VAL A 202 6.34 8.57 -9.42
C VAL A 202 7.14 7.72 -10.38
N LEU A 203 6.48 6.81 -11.06
CA LEU A 203 7.05 6.07 -12.18
C LEU A 203 6.51 6.66 -13.47
N LEU A 204 7.42 7.22 -14.27
CA LEU A 204 7.13 7.92 -15.51
C LEU A 204 7.42 7.03 -16.72
N ALA A 205 6.46 6.90 -17.64
CA ALA A 205 6.70 6.36 -18.97
C ALA A 205 7.14 7.51 -19.88
N VAL A 206 8.36 7.46 -20.41
CA VAL A 206 8.92 8.48 -21.30
C VAL A 206 9.26 7.87 -22.65
N PRO A 207 9.32 8.65 -23.76
CA PRO A 207 9.76 8.16 -25.05
C PRO A 207 11.11 7.46 -24.98
N ASN A 208 11.35 6.45 -25.81
CA ASN A 208 12.63 5.73 -25.84
C ASN A 208 13.84 6.65 -26.07
N SER A 209 13.64 7.72 -26.87
CA SER A 209 14.65 8.75 -27.15
C SER A 209 14.78 9.84 -26.06
N TYR A 210 14.07 9.73 -24.96
CA TYR A 210 13.96 10.79 -23.93
C TYR A 210 15.31 11.39 -23.54
N PHE A 211 16.31 10.56 -23.24
CA PHE A 211 17.62 11.02 -22.77
C PHE A 211 18.48 11.70 -23.87
N GLN A 212 18.05 11.61 -25.11
CA GLN A 212 18.76 12.19 -26.29
C GLN A 212 17.93 13.29 -26.97
N ALA A 213 16.71 13.53 -26.49
CA ALA A 213 15.78 14.45 -27.11
C ALA A 213 15.82 15.84 -26.43
N LYS A 214 15.43 16.88 -27.20
CA LYS A 214 15.28 18.23 -26.66
C LYS A 214 14.21 18.36 -25.56
N TYR A 215 13.45 17.30 -25.30
CA TYR A 215 12.45 17.22 -24.24
C TYR A 215 12.96 16.51 -22.98
N TYR A 216 14.27 16.20 -22.94
CA TYR A 216 14.90 15.72 -21.70
C TYR A 216 14.76 16.78 -20.62
N LEU A 217 14.38 16.34 -19.44
CA LEU A 217 14.34 17.17 -18.24
C LEU A 217 15.43 16.69 -17.28
N SER A 218 16.36 17.60 -16.98
CA SER A 218 17.39 17.39 -15.98
C SER A 218 16.80 17.37 -14.56
N GLN A 219 17.57 16.88 -13.59
CA GLN A 219 17.15 16.93 -12.18
C GLN A 219 16.85 18.37 -11.74
N VAL A 220 17.64 19.34 -12.16
CA VAL A 220 17.43 20.77 -11.86
C VAL A 220 16.06 21.22 -12.40
N GLU A 221 15.73 20.88 -13.64
CA GLU A 221 14.43 21.27 -14.23
C GLU A 221 13.26 20.60 -13.51
N TRP A 222 13.38 19.31 -13.11
CA TRP A 222 12.37 18.65 -12.30
C TRP A 222 12.20 19.35 -10.94
N THR A 223 13.30 19.74 -10.31
CA THR A 223 13.32 20.47 -9.03
C THR A 223 12.62 21.83 -9.16
N ASP A 224 13.00 22.62 -10.16
CA ASP A 224 12.38 23.94 -10.42
C ASP A 224 10.89 23.85 -10.71
N MET A 225 10.50 22.86 -11.49
CA MET A 225 9.08 22.61 -11.81
C MET A 225 8.30 22.24 -10.55
N TRP A 226 8.87 21.39 -9.68
CA TRP A 226 8.22 20.99 -8.44
C TRP A 226 8.15 22.13 -7.44
N GLN A 227 9.23 22.88 -7.26
CA GLN A 227 9.28 24.07 -6.41
C GLN A 227 8.19 25.07 -6.79
N ARG A 228 8.08 25.41 -8.10
CA ARG A 228 7.03 26.30 -8.61
C ARG A 228 5.63 25.74 -8.44
N ALA A 229 5.45 24.43 -8.68
CA ALA A 229 4.16 23.79 -8.52
C ALA A 229 3.68 23.80 -7.07
N MET A 230 4.58 23.60 -6.12
CA MET A 230 4.33 23.67 -4.69
C MET A 230 4.28 25.10 -4.16
N LYS A 231 4.81 26.10 -4.90
CA LYS A 231 5.00 27.49 -4.47
C LYS A 231 5.91 27.58 -3.24
N LEU A 232 7.03 26.82 -3.26
CA LEU A 232 7.99 26.80 -2.16
C LEU A 232 8.96 27.98 -2.26
N ASP A 233 9.31 28.56 -1.12
CA ASP A 233 10.35 29.56 -0.94
C ASP A 233 11.76 28.96 -0.80
N TYR A 234 11.86 27.63 -0.82
CA TYR A 234 13.10 26.86 -0.74
C TYR A 234 13.19 25.84 -1.88
N THR A 235 14.41 25.38 -2.16
CA THR A 235 14.67 24.33 -3.14
C THR A 235 14.34 22.95 -2.53
N PRO A 236 13.33 22.21 -3.05
CA PRO A 236 13.01 20.87 -2.58
C PRO A 236 14.02 19.85 -3.10
N ILE A 237 14.11 18.69 -2.44
CA ILE A 237 14.89 17.56 -2.91
C ILE A 237 14.06 16.77 -3.93
N VAL A 238 14.64 16.53 -5.11
CA VAL A 238 14.03 15.73 -6.19
C VAL A 238 15.06 14.72 -6.69
N HIS A 239 14.67 13.46 -6.72
CA HIS A 239 15.52 12.34 -7.16
C HIS A 239 14.87 11.56 -8.29
#